data_4cf0ecaef39e6f3699e1da37f92f5354
#
_entry.id   4cf0ecaef39e6f3699e1da37f92f5354
#
_cell.length_a   1.000
_cell.length_b   1.000
_cell.length_c   1.000
_cell.angle_alpha   90.00
_cell.angle_beta   90.00
_cell.angle_gamma   90.00
#
_symmetry.space_group_name_H-M   'P 1'
#
loop_
_entity.id
_entity.type
_entity.pdbx_description
1 polymer ?
#
loop_
_entity_poly.entity_id
_entity_poly.type
_entity_poly.pdbx_seq_one_letter_code
_entity_poly.pdbx_strand_id
1 'polypeptide(L)'
;MPGAVHSAPILNPLGIMLAVLFALLMASLLLWMFRVPAPVAQAVAHARRSVSGIKRILVPTRGAEHDERAVELACRLGQEQKSQIILAYVLEIPLTLSLGTPLPEEEQKATHAMQRSLEIVKLHNLEPVPRVERDREAGRGILRTARDLDVDLVVMGMNPARSHFADPLGRTMETLLRQANFEVIIDKHPSDRTA
;
A
#
# COMPACT_ATOMS: atom_id res chain seq x y z
N MET A 1 71.70 -42.55 31.54
CA MET A 1 70.25 -42.35 31.16
C MET A 1 69.61 -41.53 32.25
N PRO A 2 69.23 -40.24 32.00
CA PRO A 2 68.51 -39.46 32.98
C PRO A 2 67.04 -39.61 32.84
N GLY A 3 66.39 -39.98 33.98
CA GLY A 3 64.94 -40.16 34.08
C GLY A 3 64.19 -38.84 33.89
N ALA A 4 63.17 -38.89 33.07
CA ALA A 4 62.20 -37.81 32.90
C ALA A 4 61.36 -37.65 34.17
N VAL A 5 61.52 -36.53 34.86
CA VAL A 5 60.67 -36.14 35.98
C VAL A 5 59.37 -35.61 35.35
N HIS A 6 58.33 -36.43 35.36
CA HIS A 6 56.97 -35.94 35.10
C HIS A 6 56.49 -35.11 36.29
N SER A 7 56.66 -33.81 36.21
CA SER A 7 55.99 -32.86 37.14
C SER A 7 54.48 -32.91 36.89
N ALA A 8 53.75 -33.56 37.77
CA ALA A 8 52.29 -33.49 37.73
C ALA A 8 51.83 -32.04 37.92
N PRO A 9 50.89 -31.52 37.16
CA PRO A 9 50.37 -30.15 37.33
C PRO A 9 49.73 -30.04 38.69
N ILE A 10 50.29 -29.17 39.57
CA ILE A 10 49.69 -28.81 40.83
C ILE A 10 48.46 -27.99 40.53
N LEU A 11 47.30 -28.65 40.48
CA LEU A 11 45.98 -28.02 40.30
C LEU A 11 45.72 -27.15 41.54
N ASN A 12 45.95 -25.86 41.39
CA ASN A 12 45.66 -24.89 42.44
C ASN A 12 44.13 -24.74 42.53
N PRO A 13 43.47 -25.09 43.67
CA PRO A 13 42.01 -25.06 43.80
C PRO A 13 41.41 -23.66 43.54
N LEU A 14 42.19 -22.63 43.83
CA LEU A 14 41.82 -21.24 43.51
C LEU A 14 41.78 -20.97 42.00
N GLY A 15 42.69 -21.56 41.23
CA GLY A 15 42.71 -21.44 39.75
C GLY A 15 41.51 -22.14 39.11
N ILE A 16 41.12 -23.32 39.64
CA ILE A 16 39.94 -24.05 39.13
C ILE A 16 38.66 -23.25 39.39
N MET A 17 38.55 -22.68 40.62
CA MET A 17 37.38 -21.88 40.98
C MET A 17 37.25 -20.62 40.09
N LEU A 18 38.35 -19.96 39.78
CA LEU A 18 38.38 -18.79 38.91
C LEU A 18 38.02 -19.15 37.45
N ALA A 19 38.52 -20.29 36.97
CA ALA A 19 38.20 -20.77 35.60
C ALA A 19 36.72 -21.16 35.46
N VAL A 20 36.13 -21.77 36.46
CA VAL A 20 34.69 -22.12 36.47
C VAL A 20 33.84 -20.84 36.51
N LEU A 21 34.20 -19.87 37.33
CA LEU A 21 33.51 -18.57 37.41
C LEU A 21 33.56 -17.83 36.07
N PHE A 22 34.72 -17.82 35.43
CA PHE A 22 34.89 -17.21 34.12
C PHE A 22 34.04 -17.92 33.01
N ALA A 23 34.02 -19.26 33.01
CA ALA A 23 33.23 -20.03 32.11
C ALA A 23 31.72 -19.77 32.28
N LEU A 24 31.24 -19.67 33.51
CA LEU A 24 29.83 -19.33 33.81
C LEU A 24 29.47 -17.91 33.38
N LEU A 25 30.35 -16.94 33.57
CA LEU A 25 30.16 -15.57 33.12
C LEU A 25 30.11 -15.49 31.59
N MET A 26 31.02 -16.18 30.89
CA MET A 26 31.01 -16.25 29.42
C MET A 26 29.75 -16.95 28.86
N ALA A 27 29.35 -18.05 29.51
CA ALA A 27 28.12 -18.76 29.15
C ALA A 27 26.89 -17.88 29.36
N SER A 28 26.84 -17.16 30.49
CA SER A 28 25.75 -16.21 30.77
C SER A 28 25.69 -15.08 29.77
N LEU A 29 26.83 -14.51 29.36
CA LEU A 29 26.93 -13.47 28.34
C LEU A 29 26.49 -13.95 26.99
N LEU A 30 26.91 -15.16 26.58
CA LEU A 30 26.48 -15.76 25.32
C LEU A 30 24.98 -16.06 25.32
N LEU A 31 24.43 -16.63 26.40
CA LEU A 31 22.98 -16.86 26.55
C LEU A 31 22.19 -15.54 26.50
N TRP A 32 22.73 -14.47 27.11
CA TRP A 32 22.10 -13.14 27.03
C TRP A 32 22.12 -12.59 25.59
N MET A 33 23.24 -12.76 24.89
CA MET A 33 23.39 -12.32 23.50
C MET A 33 22.45 -13.07 22.54
N PHE A 34 22.22 -14.38 22.74
CA PHE A 34 21.24 -15.15 21.97
C PHE A 34 19.79 -14.91 22.40
N ARG A 35 19.57 -14.31 23.57
CA ARG A 35 18.24 -14.02 24.11
C ARG A 35 17.73 -12.61 23.73
N VAL A 36 18.45 -11.90 22.85
CA VAL A 36 17.95 -10.62 22.31
C VAL A 36 16.71 -10.92 21.49
N PRO A 37 15.52 -10.52 21.95
CA PRO A 37 14.31 -10.73 21.19
C PRO A 37 14.41 -9.91 19.89
N ALA A 38 14.06 -10.52 18.78
CA ALA A 38 13.92 -9.85 17.47
C ALA A 38 12.49 -9.35 17.25
N PRO A 39 11.99 -8.33 17.99
CA PRO A 39 10.64 -7.82 17.82
C PRO A 39 10.52 -6.94 16.58
N VAL A 40 11.61 -6.34 16.12
CA VAL A 40 11.62 -5.39 15.00
C VAL A 40 11.49 -6.11 13.66
N ALA A 41 12.08 -7.28 13.51
CA ALA A 41 12.05 -8.04 12.26
C ALA A 41 10.63 -8.55 11.91
N GLN A 42 9.81 -8.88 12.90
CA GLN A 42 8.44 -9.36 12.65
C GLN A 42 7.49 -8.21 12.25
N ALA A 43 7.60 -7.05 12.89
CA ALA A 43 6.79 -5.89 12.53
C ALA A 43 7.14 -5.36 11.13
N VAL A 44 8.45 -5.30 10.80
CA VAL A 44 8.93 -4.91 9.46
C VAL A 44 8.55 -5.96 8.42
N ALA A 45 8.62 -7.25 8.74
CA ALA A 45 8.20 -8.31 7.83
C ALA A 45 6.67 -8.33 7.61
N HIS A 46 5.88 -7.92 8.61
CA HIS A 46 4.43 -7.79 8.47
C HIS A 46 4.05 -6.60 7.60
N ALA A 47 4.66 -5.43 7.82
CA ALA A 47 4.50 -4.26 6.98
C ALA A 47 4.95 -4.52 5.53
N ARG A 48 6.06 -5.25 5.35
CA ARG A 48 6.55 -5.63 4.02
C ARG A 48 5.63 -6.63 3.32
N ARG A 49 4.97 -7.53 4.05
CA ARG A 49 3.98 -8.46 3.48
C ARG A 49 2.69 -7.76 3.06
N SER A 50 2.22 -6.75 3.79
CA SER A 50 1.03 -6.01 3.40
C SER A 50 1.25 -5.25 2.09
N VAL A 51 2.42 -4.61 1.92
CA VAL A 51 2.77 -3.91 0.68
C VAL A 51 3.13 -4.88 -0.46
N SER A 52 3.74 -6.04 -0.17
CA SER A 52 4.09 -7.04 -1.21
C SER A 52 2.90 -7.87 -1.69
N GLY A 53 1.73 -7.69 -1.12
CA GLY A 53 0.51 -8.45 -1.47
C GLY A 53 -0.46 -7.69 -2.37
N ILE A 54 -0.15 -6.46 -2.79
CA ILE A 54 -1.07 -5.65 -3.60
C ILE A 54 -1.12 -6.20 -5.03
N LYS A 55 -2.17 -6.92 -5.34
CA LYS A 55 -2.39 -7.53 -6.65
C LYS A 55 -3.34 -6.72 -7.52
N ARG A 56 -4.30 -6.03 -6.92
CA ARG A 56 -5.33 -5.26 -7.60
C ARG A 56 -5.41 -3.85 -7.03
N ILE A 57 -5.14 -2.87 -7.89
CA ILE A 57 -5.19 -1.45 -7.55
C ILE A 57 -6.33 -0.82 -8.33
N LEU A 58 -7.28 -0.21 -7.64
CA LEU A 58 -8.37 0.52 -8.27
C LEU A 58 -8.08 2.02 -8.26
N VAL A 59 -8.27 2.64 -9.42
CA VAL A 59 -8.14 4.09 -9.59
C VAL A 59 -9.43 4.64 -10.15
N PRO A 60 -10.23 5.36 -9.34
CA PRO A 60 -11.36 6.11 -9.87
C PRO A 60 -10.88 7.25 -10.75
N THR A 61 -11.45 7.38 -11.94
CA THR A 61 -11.08 8.44 -12.88
C THR A 61 -12.31 9.12 -13.46
N ARG A 62 -12.23 10.45 -13.60
CA ARG A 62 -13.17 11.29 -14.36
C ARG A 62 -12.47 12.02 -15.51
N GLY A 63 -11.18 11.75 -15.70
CA GLY A 63 -10.36 12.36 -16.73
C GLY A 63 -9.84 13.74 -16.39
N ALA A 64 -9.81 14.09 -15.10
CA ALA A 64 -9.13 15.29 -14.64
C ALA A 64 -7.62 15.03 -14.46
N GLU A 65 -6.81 16.08 -14.48
CA GLU A 65 -5.35 15.97 -14.35
C GLU A 65 -4.93 15.25 -13.05
N HIS A 66 -5.60 15.54 -11.93
CA HIS A 66 -5.32 14.86 -10.67
C HIS A 66 -5.67 13.37 -10.69
N ASP A 67 -6.64 12.94 -11.51
CA ASP A 67 -6.97 11.53 -11.68
C ASP A 67 -5.89 10.83 -12.53
N GLU A 68 -5.40 11.48 -13.59
CA GLU A 68 -4.33 10.94 -14.44
C GLU A 68 -3.04 10.75 -13.64
N ARG A 69 -2.74 11.66 -12.72
CA ARG A 69 -1.62 11.52 -11.78
C ARG A 69 -1.81 10.37 -10.80
N ALA A 70 -3.03 10.18 -10.31
CA ALA A 70 -3.34 9.03 -9.46
C ALA A 70 -3.15 7.71 -10.22
N VAL A 71 -3.50 7.66 -11.51
CA VAL A 71 -3.22 6.50 -12.38
C VAL A 71 -1.71 6.27 -12.51
N GLU A 72 -0.93 7.33 -12.76
CA GLU A 72 0.53 7.26 -12.83
C GLU A 72 1.14 6.73 -11.52
N LEU A 73 0.67 7.25 -10.37
CA LEU A 73 1.11 6.78 -9.05
C LEU A 73 0.77 5.30 -8.83
N ALA A 74 -0.45 4.90 -9.17
CA ALA A 74 -0.89 3.51 -9.07
C ALA A 74 -0.03 2.57 -9.93
N CYS A 75 0.30 3.00 -11.16
CA CYS A 75 1.19 2.24 -12.03
C CYS A 75 2.58 2.05 -11.42
N ARG A 76 3.17 3.10 -10.85
CA ARG A 76 4.48 3.02 -10.18
C ARG A 76 4.44 2.07 -8.98
N LEU A 77 3.38 2.13 -8.18
CA LEU A 77 3.22 1.23 -7.02
C LEU A 77 3.04 -0.23 -7.44
N GLY A 78 2.29 -0.46 -8.54
CA GLY A 78 1.99 -1.80 -9.04
C GLY A 78 3.07 -2.43 -9.91
N GLN A 79 4.05 -1.66 -10.38
CA GLN A 79 5.01 -2.10 -11.40
C GLN A 79 5.87 -3.28 -10.97
N GLU A 80 6.40 -3.25 -9.74
CA GLU A 80 7.26 -4.33 -9.23
C GLU A 80 6.52 -5.67 -9.07
N GLN A 81 5.23 -5.61 -8.75
CA GLN A 81 4.39 -6.79 -8.48
C GLN A 81 3.54 -7.20 -9.68
N LYS A 82 3.61 -6.44 -10.77
CA LYS A 82 2.75 -6.58 -11.95
C LYS A 82 1.28 -6.57 -11.55
N SER A 83 0.91 -5.64 -10.67
CA SER A 83 -0.46 -5.49 -10.19
C SER A 83 -1.40 -5.16 -11.34
N GLN A 84 -2.61 -5.67 -11.26
CA GLN A 84 -3.68 -5.31 -12.18
C GLN A 84 -4.22 -3.93 -11.82
N ILE A 85 -4.28 -3.01 -12.79
CA ILE A 85 -4.80 -1.67 -12.60
C ILE A 85 -6.25 -1.60 -13.06
N ILE A 86 -7.16 -1.45 -12.12
CA ILE A 86 -8.59 -1.32 -12.38
C ILE A 86 -8.93 0.16 -12.48
N LEU A 87 -9.34 0.60 -13.65
CA LEU A 87 -9.77 1.97 -13.90
C LEU A 87 -11.29 2.04 -13.79
N ALA A 88 -11.80 2.77 -12.81
CA ALA A 88 -13.23 2.86 -12.55
C ALA A 88 -13.78 4.26 -12.87
N TYR A 89 -14.76 4.34 -13.77
CA TYR A 89 -15.57 5.52 -14.00
C TYR A 89 -16.98 5.30 -13.47
N VAL A 90 -17.46 6.15 -12.58
CA VAL A 90 -18.82 6.05 -12.06
C VAL A 90 -19.68 7.12 -12.70
N LEU A 91 -20.68 6.67 -13.47
CA LEU A 91 -21.74 7.49 -14.01
C LEU A 91 -22.76 7.78 -12.89
N GLU A 92 -22.77 9.01 -12.42
CA GLU A 92 -23.74 9.43 -11.39
C GLU A 92 -25.10 9.72 -12.03
N ILE A 93 -26.08 8.88 -11.74
CA ILE A 93 -27.42 8.99 -12.27
C ILE A 93 -28.30 9.82 -11.33
N PRO A 94 -28.91 10.94 -11.78
CA PRO A 94 -29.83 11.71 -10.96
C PRO A 94 -30.99 10.86 -10.39
N LEU A 95 -31.44 11.21 -9.19
CA LEU A 95 -32.54 10.49 -8.51
C LEU A 95 -33.85 10.48 -9.31
N THR A 96 -34.03 11.45 -10.18
CA THR A 96 -35.22 11.60 -11.03
C THR A 96 -35.25 10.61 -12.23
N LEU A 97 -34.13 9.97 -12.52
CA LEU A 97 -33.99 9.03 -13.64
C LEU A 97 -33.80 7.60 -13.15
N SER A 98 -34.17 6.63 -13.94
CA SER A 98 -33.85 5.23 -13.71
C SER A 98 -32.34 4.99 -13.86
N LEU A 99 -31.77 4.03 -13.13
CA LEU A 99 -30.32 3.68 -13.26
C LEU A 99 -29.97 3.20 -14.68
N GLY A 100 -30.92 2.66 -15.40
CA GLY A 100 -30.76 2.19 -16.77
C GLY A 100 -30.93 3.27 -17.84
N THR A 101 -31.27 4.52 -17.48
CA THR A 101 -31.53 5.60 -18.45
C THR A 101 -30.23 5.91 -19.22
N PRO A 102 -30.25 5.89 -20.55
CA PRO A 102 -29.09 6.29 -21.37
C PRO A 102 -28.72 7.75 -21.11
N LEU A 103 -27.43 8.01 -20.91
CA LEU A 103 -26.85 9.35 -20.74
C LEU A 103 -25.70 9.52 -21.74
N PRO A 104 -26.00 9.75 -23.03
CA PRO A 104 -24.98 9.69 -24.09
C PRO A 104 -23.83 10.65 -23.89
N GLU A 105 -24.08 11.86 -23.37
CA GLU A 105 -23.02 12.83 -23.08
C GLU A 105 -22.08 12.36 -21.97
N GLU A 106 -22.63 11.81 -20.87
CA GLU A 106 -21.83 11.30 -19.75
C GLU A 106 -21.10 10.01 -20.13
N GLU A 107 -21.71 9.16 -20.95
CA GLU A 107 -21.07 7.96 -21.49
C GLU A 107 -19.92 8.31 -22.42
N GLN A 108 -20.05 9.36 -23.22
CA GLN A 108 -18.97 9.85 -24.06
C GLN A 108 -17.82 10.43 -23.22
N LYS A 109 -18.12 11.21 -22.18
CA LYS A 109 -17.11 11.70 -21.22
C LYS A 109 -16.36 10.54 -20.54
N ALA A 110 -17.11 9.51 -20.11
CA ALA A 110 -16.54 8.29 -19.53
C ALA A 110 -15.58 7.60 -20.50
N THR A 111 -15.97 7.49 -21.76
CA THR A 111 -15.13 6.88 -22.80
C THR A 111 -13.82 7.64 -23.00
N HIS A 112 -13.88 8.97 -23.10
CA HIS A 112 -12.68 9.80 -23.27
C HIS A 112 -11.75 9.76 -22.04
N ALA A 113 -12.33 9.85 -20.83
CA ALA A 113 -11.56 9.76 -19.59
C ALA A 113 -10.87 8.40 -19.46
N MET A 114 -11.61 7.33 -19.76
CA MET A 114 -11.11 5.98 -19.71
C MET A 114 -9.97 5.74 -20.71
N GLN A 115 -10.12 6.24 -21.93
CA GLN A 115 -9.13 6.06 -22.99
C GLN A 115 -7.77 6.66 -22.60
N ARG A 116 -7.74 7.88 -22.06
CA ARG A 116 -6.50 8.50 -21.59
C ARG A 116 -5.85 7.73 -20.44
N SER A 117 -6.65 7.30 -19.48
CA SER A 117 -6.16 6.48 -18.36
C SER A 117 -5.61 5.12 -18.81
N LEU A 118 -6.24 4.49 -19.80
CA LEU A 118 -5.76 3.24 -20.40
C LEU A 118 -4.40 3.40 -21.09
N GLU A 119 -4.17 4.52 -21.76
CA GLU A 119 -2.88 4.82 -22.38
C GLU A 119 -1.76 4.93 -21.35
N ILE A 120 -2.02 5.61 -20.23
CA ILE A 120 -1.03 5.72 -19.14
C ILE A 120 -0.66 4.33 -18.60
N VAL A 121 -1.64 3.46 -18.32
CA VAL A 121 -1.36 2.11 -17.79
C VAL A 121 -0.55 1.27 -18.78
N LYS A 122 -0.87 1.35 -20.07
CA LYS A 122 -0.14 0.63 -21.12
C LYS A 122 1.32 1.08 -21.25
N LEU A 123 1.61 2.38 -21.05
CA LEU A 123 2.99 2.89 -21.04
C LEU A 123 3.85 2.25 -19.94
N HIS A 124 3.24 1.82 -18.84
CA HIS A 124 3.92 1.11 -17.74
C HIS A 124 3.99 -0.42 -17.93
N ASN A 125 3.54 -0.96 -19.06
CA ASN A 125 3.45 -2.40 -19.33
C ASN A 125 2.65 -3.18 -18.28
N LEU A 126 1.61 -2.55 -17.72
CA LEU A 126 0.66 -3.17 -16.80
C LEU A 126 -0.66 -3.54 -17.51
N GLU A 127 -1.41 -4.43 -16.89
CA GLU A 127 -2.71 -4.86 -17.39
C GLU A 127 -3.82 -3.90 -16.91
N PRO A 128 -4.45 -3.11 -17.80
CA PRO A 128 -5.57 -2.27 -17.43
C PRO A 128 -6.89 -3.03 -17.48
N VAL A 129 -7.74 -2.84 -16.47
CA VAL A 129 -9.11 -3.36 -16.44
C VAL A 129 -10.08 -2.19 -16.36
N PRO A 130 -10.67 -1.77 -17.49
CA PRO A 130 -11.65 -0.69 -17.47
C PRO A 130 -12.99 -1.16 -16.89
N ARG A 131 -13.59 -0.31 -16.04
CA ARG A 131 -14.94 -0.48 -15.48
C ARG A 131 -15.71 0.82 -15.54
N VAL A 132 -16.91 0.76 -16.10
CA VAL A 132 -17.87 1.85 -16.08
C VAL A 132 -19.07 1.38 -15.28
N GLU A 133 -19.28 2.02 -14.13
CA GLU A 133 -20.36 1.69 -13.21
C GLU A 133 -21.42 2.78 -13.20
N ARG A 134 -22.65 2.41 -12.92
CA ARG A 134 -23.77 3.34 -12.77
C ARG A 134 -24.23 3.33 -11.32
N ASP A 135 -24.19 4.46 -10.65
CA ASP A 135 -24.67 4.60 -9.29
C ASP A 135 -25.28 6.00 -9.06
N ARG A 136 -25.95 6.18 -7.92
CA ARG A 136 -26.46 7.48 -7.48
C ARG A 136 -25.35 8.38 -6.93
N GLU A 137 -24.30 7.76 -6.40
CA GLU A 137 -23.18 8.43 -5.76
C GLU A 137 -21.86 7.75 -6.17
N ALA A 138 -20.89 8.57 -6.60
CA ALA A 138 -19.60 8.04 -7.02
C ALA A 138 -18.92 7.18 -5.93
N GLY A 139 -18.96 7.62 -4.67
CA GLY A 139 -18.35 6.89 -3.57
C GLY A 139 -18.92 5.49 -3.39
N ARG A 140 -20.23 5.31 -3.53
CA ARG A 140 -20.86 3.99 -3.45
C ARG A 140 -20.50 3.10 -4.64
N GLY A 141 -20.49 3.67 -5.84
CA GLY A 141 -20.10 2.95 -7.05
C GLY A 141 -18.66 2.42 -6.92
N ILE A 142 -17.74 3.25 -6.45
CA ILE A 142 -16.34 2.86 -6.22
C ILE A 142 -16.24 1.76 -5.17
N LEU A 143 -16.93 1.90 -4.02
CA LEU A 143 -16.92 0.89 -2.95
C LEU A 143 -17.46 -0.46 -3.43
N ARG A 144 -18.52 -0.45 -4.23
CA ARG A 144 -19.09 -1.67 -4.83
C ARG A 144 -18.09 -2.31 -5.76
N THR A 145 -17.53 -1.58 -6.71
CA THR A 145 -16.51 -2.08 -7.65
C THR A 145 -15.30 -2.66 -6.91
N ALA A 146 -14.84 -1.97 -5.86
CA ALA A 146 -13.69 -2.43 -5.09
C ALA A 146 -13.97 -3.76 -4.35
N ARG A 147 -15.18 -3.94 -3.83
CA ARG A 147 -15.59 -5.19 -3.17
C ARG A 147 -15.81 -6.33 -4.17
N ASP A 148 -16.48 -6.05 -5.28
CA ASP A 148 -16.82 -7.05 -6.30
C ASP A 148 -15.57 -7.61 -7.00
N LEU A 149 -14.49 -6.81 -7.03
CA LEU A 149 -13.23 -7.19 -7.65
C LEU A 149 -12.13 -7.53 -6.64
N ASP A 150 -12.44 -7.64 -5.34
CA ASP A 150 -11.47 -7.90 -4.25
C ASP A 150 -10.22 -7.02 -4.39
N VAL A 151 -10.41 -5.72 -4.40
CA VAL A 151 -9.35 -4.73 -4.56
C VAL A 151 -8.55 -4.60 -3.28
N ASP A 152 -7.23 -4.62 -3.37
CA ASP A 152 -6.32 -4.47 -2.23
C ASP A 152 -6.10 -2.99 -1.88
N LEU A 153 -5.99 -2.14 -2.90
CA LEU A 153 -5.64 -0.73 -2.77
C LEU A 153 -6.48 0.15 -3.69
N VAL A 154 -6.98 1.26 -3.17
CA VAL A 154 -7.59 2.33 -3.97
C VAL A 154 -6.67 3.56 -3.95
N VAL A 155 -6.34 4.09 -5.11
CA VAL A 155 -5.54 5.32 -5.28
C VAL A 155 -6.42 6.41 -5.85
N MET A 156 -6.55 7.53 -5.15
CA MET A 156 -7.41 8.65 -5.56
C MET A 156 -6.62 9.94 -5.70
N GLY A 157 -6.85 10.66 -6.78
CA GLY A 157 -6.36 12.03 -6.94
C GLY A 157 -7.24 13.03 -6.19
N MET A 158 -6.62 13.98 -5.49
CA MET A 158 -7.32 15.08 -4.86
C MET A 158 -7.33 16.30 -5.77
N ASN A 159 -8.52 16.86 -5.99
CA ASN A 159 -8.64 18.13 -6.73
C ASN A 159 -8.03 19.30 -5.92
N PRO A 160 -6.95 19.92 -6.38
CA PRO A 160 -6.28 20.99 -5.65
C PRO A 160 -7.17 22.22 -5.43
N ALA A 161 -8.10 22.50 -6.34
CA ALA A 161 -9.03 23.62 -6.20
C ALA A 161 -10.01 23.48 -5.04
N ARG A 162 -10.31 22.26 -4.60
CA ARG A 162 -11.20 21.99 -3.46
C ARG A 162 -10.50 22.08 -2.10
N SER A 163 -9.16 22.03 -2.05
CA SER A 163 -8.41 22.03 -0.79
C SER A 163 -8.55 23.33 0.01
N HIS A 164 -9.11 24.38 -0.57
CA HIS A 164 -9.33 25.69 0.06
C HIS A 164 -10.73 25.91 0.62
N PHE A 165 -11.66 24.96 0.41
CA PHE A 165 -13.05 25.07 0.89
C PHE A 165 -13.27 24.25 2.19
N ALA A 166 -14.40 24.48 2.84
CA ALA A 166 -14.78 23.83 4.10
C ALA A 166 -14.89 22.30 4.04
N ASP A 167 -14.93 21.71 2.83
CA ASP A 167 -14.91 20.25 2.59
C ASP A 167 -13.74 19.89 1.66
N PRO A 168 -12.51 19.81 2.19
CA PRO A 168 -11.31 19.57 1.38
C PRO A 168 -11.27 18.17 0.77
N LEU A 169 -11.94 17.19 1.37
CA LEU A 169 -11.93 15.80 0.90
C LEU A 169 -13.03 15.52 -0.13
N GLY A 170 -14.14 16.23 -0.05
CA GLY A 170 -15.31 15.96 -0.87
C GLY A 170 -16.04 14.68 -0.48
N ARG A 171 -17.32 14.64 -0.82
CA ARG A 171 -18.25 13.55 -0.43
C ARG A 171 -17.77 12.16 -0.82
N THR A 172 -17.21 12.01 -2.01
CA THR A 172 -16.74 10.70 -2.51
C THR A 172 -15.62 10.14 -1.66
N MET A 173 -14.61 10.96 -1.36
CA MET A 173 -13.45 10.57 -0.56
C MET A 173 -13.83 10.31 0.89
N GLU A 174 -14.70 11.13 1.47
CA GLU A 174 -15.23 10.91 2.82
C GLU A 174 -15.98 9.58 2.91
N THR A 175 -16.83 9.25 1.94
CA THR A 175 -17.55 7.98 1.88
C THR A 175 -16.59 6.80 1.83
N LEU A 176 -15.53 6.88 1.03
CA LEU A 176 -14.50 5.84 0.94
C LEU A 176 -13.76 5.67 2.26
N LEU A 177 -13.25 6.74 2.85
CA LEU A 177 -12.49 6.68 4.10
C LEU A 177 -13.32 6.12 5.28
N ARG A 178 -14.63 6.35 5.29
CA ARG A 178 -15.53 5.83 6.34
C ARG A 178 -15.90 4.36 6.15
N GLN A 179 -15.96 3.87 4.92
CA GLN A 179 -16.57 2.58 4.60
C GLN A 179 -15.62 1.58 3.93
N ALA A 180 -14.40 1.99 3.57
CA ALA A 180 -13.42 1.10 2.97
C ALA A 180 -12.93 0.05 3.97
N ASN A 181 -12.85 -1.18 3.51
CA ASN A 181 -12.19 -2.31 4.20
C ASN A 181 -10.89 -2.73 3.48
N PHE A 182 -10.38 -1.86 2.62
CA PHE A 182 -9.15 -1.97 1.83
C PHE A 182 -8.28 -0.74 2.07
N GLU A 183 -7.03 -0.78 1.63
CA GLU A 183 -6.13 0.37 1.75
C GLU A 183 -6.53 1.52 0.81
N VAL A 184 -6.36 2.77 1.25
CA VAL A 184 -6.68 3.97 0.45
C VAL A 184 -5.49 4.93 0.48
N ILE A 185 -5.01 5.30 -0.70
CA ILE A 185 -4.01 6.34 -0.89
C ILE A 185 -4.67 7.55 -1.55
N ILE A 186 -4.41 8.73 -0.99
CA ILE A 186 -4.87 9.99 -1.54
C ILE A 186 -3.65 10.75 -2.06
N ASP A 187 -3.60 10.96 -3.38
CA ASP A 187 -2.57 11.79 -4.02
C ASP A 187 -3.00 13.25 -3.97
N LYS A 188 -2.37 14.02 -3.07
CA LYS A 188 -2.53 15.47 -2.98
C LYS A 188 -1.34 16.15 -3.60
N HIS A 189 -1.56 16.79 -4.74
CA HIS A 189 -0.54 17.68 -5.32
C HIS A 189 -0.63 19.10 -4.72
N PRO A 190 0.50 19.71 -4.37
CA PRO A 190 0.49 21.14 -4.08
C PRO A 190 0.04 21.87 -5.36
N SER A 191 -1.01 22.69 -5.25
CA SER A 191 -1.34 23.63 -6.32
C SER A 191 -0.11 24.50 -6.56
N ASP A 192 0.32 24.65 -7.81
CA ASP A 192 1.30 25.66 -8.17
C ASP A 192 0.82 26.98 -7.58
N ARG A 193 1.54 27.46 -6.60
CA ARG A 193 1.42 28.85 -6.17
C ARG A 193 2.03 29.67 -7.30
N THR A 194 1.27 29.92 -8.34
CA THR A 194 1.56 31.04 -9.21
C THR A 194 1.42 32.28 -8.37
N ALA A 195 2.58 32.84 -8.04
CA ALA A 195 2.75 34.11 -7.40
C ALA A 195 2.18 35.24 -8.30
#